data_923bb8f3ea7f85c78137170e209fc0f0
#
_entry.id   923bb8f3ea7f85c78137170e209fc0f0
#
_cell.length_a   1.000
_cell.length_b   1.000
_cell.length_c   1.000
_cell.angle_alpha   90.00
_cell.angle_beta   90.00
_cell.angle_gamma   90.00
#
_symmetry.space_group_name_H-M   'P 1'
#
loop_
_entity.id
_entity.type
_entity.pdbx_description
1 polymer ?
#
loop_
_entity_poly.entity_id
_entity_poly.type
_entity_poly.pdbx_seq_one_letter_code
_entity_poly.pdbx_strand_id
1 'polypeptide(L)'
;MRGRAGALLLTLVCLAVSAPSPAAEEPKYELQSPAATLQDVLLENHGKRVIVHLESGEAIEGTVTTVGDIVVHLAKVAGRDFYDAVVRMDRISAVVFKVRSK
;
A
#
# COMPACT_ATOMS: atom_id res chain seq x y z
N MET A 1 42.31 55.34 -0.44
CA MET A 1 41.93 54.83 -0.45
C MET A 1 41.72 53.93 -0.53
N ARG A 2 41.45 53.56 -0.44
CA ARG A 2 41.18 52.71 -0.43
C ARG A 2 40.63 51.94 -0.72
N GLY A 3 40.47 51.51 -0.80
CA GLY A 3 39.89 50.78 -1.09
C GLY A 3 39.71 49.85 -1.14
N ARG A 4 39.18 49.37 -0.92
CA ARG A 4 38.84 48.45 -0.92
C ARG A 4 38.33 47.68 -1.22
N ALA A 5 38.11 47.29 -1.34
CA ALA A 5 37.63 46.68 -1.68
C ALA A 5 37.26 45.66 -1.57
N GLY A 6 36.92 45.24 -1.34
CA GLY A 6 36.42 44.31 -1.06
C GLY A 6 35.96 43.42 -1.66
N ALA A 7 35.72 43.10 -1.82
CA ALA A 7 35.24 42.37 -2.46
C ALA A 7 34.88 41.25 -2.16
N LEU A 8 34.49 40.90 -1.91
CA LEU A 8 34.09 39.94 -1.67
C LEU A 8 33.46 39.15 -2.12
N LEU A 9 33.21 38.67 -2.28
CA LEU A 9 32.68 37.84 -2.74
C LEU A 9 32.21 36.92 -2.44
N LEU A 10 31.62 36.42 -2.34
CA LEU A 10 31.13 35.60 -2.05
C LEU A 10 30.76 34.73 -2.67
N THR A 11 30.57 33.96 -2.80
CA THR A 11 30.41 33.05 -3.36
C THR A 11 29.67 32.21 -2.93
N LEU A 12 28.98 31.90 -3.03
CA LEU A 12 28.20 31.16 -2.67
C LEU A 12 28.07 30.09 -3.27
N VAL A 13 27.86 29.19 -3.03
CA VAL A 13 27.81 28.16 -3.48
C VAL A 13 26.81 27.48 -3.28
N CYS A 14 26.15 27.18 -3.84
CA CYS A 14 25.14 26.55 -3.67
C CYS A 14 25.23 25.33 -3.88
N LEU A 15 24.99 24.66 -3.32
CA LEU A 15 25.09 23.52 -3.43
C LEU A 15 24.07 22.87 -3.69
N ALA A 16 23.71 22.50 -4.43
CA ALA A 16 22.72 21.83 -4.73
C ALA A 16 22.73 20.57 -4.39
N VAL A 17 22.08 20.13 -3.68
CA VAL A 17 22.13 18.96 -3.40
C VAL A 17 21.22 18.27 -4.02
N SER A 18 21.30 17.39 -4.68
CA SER A 18 20.38 16.75 -5.29
C SER A 18 20.02 15.64 -4.63
N ALA A 19 18.97 15.48 -4.16
CA ALA A 19 18.51 14.32 -3.60
C ALA A 19 18.19 13.35 -4.63
N PRO A 20 18.37 12.13 -4.38
CA PRO A 20 18.02 11.11 -5.33
C PRO A 20 16.55 11.12 -5.52
N SER A 21 16.16 10.88 -6.67
CA SER A 21 14.78 10.91 -6.98
C SER A 21 14.15 9.61 -6.57
N PRO A 22 13.13 9.65 -5.79
CA PRO A 22 12.47 8.42 -5.46
C PRO A 22 11.66 7.87 -6.59
N ALA A 23 11.53 8.60 -7.65
CA ALA A 23 10.74 8.11 -8.74
C ALA A 23 11.31 6.88 -9.37
N ALA A 24 12.58 6.61 -9.12
CA ALA A 24 13.19 5.45 -9.70
C ALA A 24 12.73 4.18 -9.05
N GLU A 25 12.08 4.27 -7.90
CA GLU A 25 11.72 3.07 -7.22
C GLU A 25 10.26 2.83 -7.32
N GLU A 26 9.86 1.65 -7.64
CA GLU A 26 8.47 1.27 -7.64
C GLU A 26 8.06 0.87 -6.26
N PRO A 27 6.81 1.10 -5.91
CA PRO A 27 6.31 0.59 -4.65
C PRO A 27 6.44 -0.92 -4.61
N LYS A 28 6.83 -1.43 -3.48
CA LYS A 28 6.93 -2.85 -3.29
C LYS A 28 6.17 -3.23 -2.06
N TYR A 29 5.61 -4.41 -2.08
CA TYR A 29 4.97 -4.95 -0.91
C TYR A 29 5.91 -5.93 -0.23
N GLU A 30 6.01 -5.83 1.08
CA GLU A 30 6.78 -6.79 1.85
C GLU A 30 5.97 -7.19 3.06
N LEU A 31 5.98 -8.46 3.37
CA LEU A 31 5.29 -8.92 4.56
C LEU A 31 5.93 -8.30 5.80
N GLN A 32 5.11 -7.98 6.77
CA GLN A 32 5.61 -7.39 8.00
C GLN A 32 6.57 -8.31 8.71
N SER A 33 6.39 -9.62 8.54
CA SER A 33 7.18 -10.59 9.26
C SER A 33 7.02 -11.93 8.57
N PRO A 34 8.01 -12.81 8.69
CA PRO A 34 7.82 -14.15 8.14
C PRO A 34 6.68 -14.92 8.78
N ALA A 35 6.20 -14.47 9.93
CA ALA A 35 5.08 -15.12 10.60
C ALA A 35 3.76 -14.44 10.29
N ALA A 36 3.70 -13.58 9.29
CA ALA A 36 2.48 -12.87 8.99
C ALA A 36 1.40 -13.84 8.55
N THR A 37 0.17 -13.52 8.89
CA THR A 37 -0.98 -14.32 8.55
C THR A 37 -1.84 -13.57 7.56
N LEU A 38 -2.82 -14.27 6.98
CA LEU A 38 -3.77 -13.58 6.10
C LEU A 38 -4.53 -12.50 6.85
N GLN A 39 -4.78 -12.70 8.14
CA GLN A 39 -5.43 -11.67 8.92
C GLN A 39 -4.57 -10.41 8.96
N ASP A 40 -3.26 -10.57 9.14
CA ASP A 40 -2.36 -9.42 9.15
C ASP A 40 -2.40 -8.69 7.81
N VAL A 41 -2.38 -9.43 6.71
CA VAL A 41 -2.40 -8.83 5.39
C VAL A 41 -3.72 -8.10 5.15
N LEU A 42 -4.81 -8.67 5.58
CA LEU A 42 -6.11 -8.02 5.41
C LEU A 42 -6.20 -6.76 6.25
N LEU A 43 -5.63 -6.79 7.45
CA LEU A 43 -5.61 -5.60 8.30
C LEU A 43 -4.82 -4.47 7.64
N GLU A 44 -3.71 -4.80 6.99
CA GLU A 44 -2.95 -3.79 6.27
C GLU A 44 -3.74 -3.16 5.14
N ASN A 45 -4.68 -3.91 4.61
CA ASN A 45 -5.46 -3.44 3.48
C ASN A 45 -6.82 -2.92 3.88
N HIS A 46 -6.98 -2.57 5.15
CA HIS A 46 -8.25 -2.03 5.63
C HIS A 46 -8.60 -0.78 4.84
N GLY A 47 -9.83 -0.72 4.36
CA GLY A 47 -10.28 0.41 3.57
C GLY A 47 -9.91 0.32 2.11
N LYS A 48 -9.19 -0.71 1.70
CA LYS A 48 -8.77 -0.86 0.32
C LYS A 48 -9.47 -2.03 -0.33
N ARG A 49 -9.46 -2.04 -1.63
CA ARG A 49 -10.08 -3.14 -2.36
C ARG A 49 -9.10 -4.27 -2.51
N VAL A 50 -9.59 -5.47 -2.29
CA VAL A 50 -8.79 -6.68 -2.45
C VAL A 50 -9.62 -7.72 -3.18
N ILE A 51 -8.96 -8.71 -3.72
CA ILE A 51 -9.61 -9.86 -4.31
C ILE A 51 -9.24 -11.05 -3.44
N VAL A 52 -10.25 -11.69 -2.88
CA VAL A 52 -10.05 -12.82 -2.00
C VAL A 52 -10.37 -14.08 -2.76
N HIS A 53 -9.41 -14.98 -2.85
CA HIS A 53 -9.62 -16.27 -3.49
C HIS A 53 -9.92 -17.31 -2.44
N LEU A 54 -10.96 -18.08 -2.69
CA LEU A 54 -11.40 -19.11 -1.75
C LEU A 54 -10.93 -20.46 -2.20
N GLU A 55 -10.87 -21.38 -1.26
CA GLU A 55 -10.47 -22.74 -1.59
C GLU A 55 -11.38 -23.39 -2.62
N SER A 56 -12.61 -22.93 -2.70
CA SER A 56 -13.55 -23.47 -3.68
C SER A 56 -13.23 -23.00 -5.11
N GLY A 57 -12.31 -22.05 -5.26
CA GLY A 57 -12.02 -21.49 -6.57
C GLY A 57 -12.72 -20.21 -6.86
N GLU A 58 -13.63 -19.82 -5.99
CA GLU A 58 -14.34 -18.57 -6.17
C GLU A 58 -13.46 -17.39 -5.80
N ALA A 59 -13.69 -16.24 -6.42
CA ALA A 59 -12.98 -15.03 -6.07
C ALA A 59 -13.99 -13.94 -5.78
N ILE A 60 -13.74 -13.19 -4.72
CA ILE A 60 -14.63 -12.11 -4.32
C ILE A 60 -13.80 -10.85 -4.19
N GLU A 61 -14.18 -9.82 -4.92
CA GLU A 61 -13.49 -8.54 -4.83
C GLU A 61 -14.34 -7.57 -4.04
N GLY A 62 -13.74 -6.88 -3.09
CA GLY A 62 -14.46 -5.90 -2.29
C GLY A 62 -13.51 -5.07 -1.48
N THR A 63 -14.07 -4.16 -0.71
CA THR A 63 -13.30 -3.27 0.15
C THR A 63 -13.29 -3.86 1.56
N VAL A 64 -12.10 -3.98 2.13
CA VAL A 64 -11.96 -4.53 3.48
C VAL A 64 -12.50 -3.53 4.48
N THR A 65 -13.53 -3.89 5.21
CA THR A 65 -14.09 -3.00 6.22
C THR A 65 -13.79 -3.45 7.63
N THR A 66 -13.88 -4.73 7.89
CA THR A 66 -13.64 -5.25 9.23
C THR A 66 -12.95 -6.59 9.10
N VAL A 67 -11.89 -6.78 9.85
CA VAL A 67 -11.15 -8.02 9.84
C VAL A 67 -11.26 -8.63 11.23
N GLY A 68 -11.93 -9.76 11.31
CA GLY A 68 -12.06 -10.47 12.57
C GLY A 68 -11.11 -11.65 12.62
N ASP A 69 -11.23 -12.42 13.68
CA ASP A 69 -10.41 -13.62 13.82
C ASP A 69 -10.92 -14.74 12.94
N ILE A 70 -12.22 -14.78 12.71
CA ILE A 70 -12.84 -15.89 12.02
C ILE A 70 -13.38 -15.48 10.67
N VAL A 71 -13.83 -14.25 10.53
CA VAL A 71 -14.42 -13.78 9.28
C VAL A 71 -13.87 -12.41 8.93
N VAL A 72 -13.99 -12.06 7.66
CA VAL A 72 -13.64 -10.72 7.19
C VAL A 72 -14.84 -10.18 6.44
N HIS A 73 -15.11 -8.91 6.62
CA HIS A 73 -16.24 -8.24 5.98
C HIS A 73 -15.72 -7.43 4.79
N LEU A 74 -16.24 -7.73 3.63
CA LEU A 74 -15.92 -7.00 2.40
C LEU A 74 -17.14 -6.26 1.95
N ALA A 75 -16.98 -4.97 1.72
CA ALA A 75 -18.09 -4.13 1.27
C ALA A 75 -17.98 -3.88 -0.21
N LYS A 76 -19.09 -3.56 -0.81
CA LYS A 76 -19.15 -3.18 -2.21
C LYS A 76 -18.55 -4.25 -3.09
N VAL A 77 -19.10 -5.42 -3.02
CA VAL A 77 -18.62 -6.55 -3.78
C VAL A 77 -18.75 -6.27 -5.27
N ALA A 78 -17.70 -6.52 -6.01
CA ALA A 78 -17.69 -6.27 -7.43
C ALA A 78 -18.69 -7.19 -8.12
N GLY A 79 -19.41 -6.62 -9.06
CA GLY A 79 -20.39 -7.39 -9.81
C GLY A 79 -21.73 -7.54 -9.13
N ARG A 80 -21.87 -7.06 -7.90
CA ARG A 80 -23.14 -7.14 -7.18
C ARG A 80 -23.37 -5.84 -6.46
N ASP A 81 -24.03 -4.92 -7.14
CA ASP A 81 -24.30 -3.63 -6.55
C ASP A 81 -25.09 -3.78 -5.27
N PHE A 82 -24.71 -3.03 -4.26
CA PHE A 82 -25.38 -3.00 -2.97
C PHE A 82 -25.20 -4.27 -2.14
N TYR A 83 -24.25 -5.12 -2.50
CA TYR A 83 -23.99 -6.32 -1.73
C TYR A 83 -22.66 -6.24 -1.02
N ASP A 84 -22.64 -6.75 0.19
CA ASP A 84 -21.42 -6.97 0.94
C ASP A 84 -21.24 -8.47 1.12
N ALA A 85 -20.04 -8.89 1.48
CA ALA A 85 -19.77 -10.29 1.72
C ALA A 85 -19.04 -10.45 3.04
N VAL A 86 -19.33 -11.53 3.72
CA VAL A 86 -18.58 -11.93 4.91
C VAL A 86 -17.97 -13.28 4.58
N VAL A 87 -16.66 -13.35 4.66
CA VAL A 87 -15.91 -14.52 4.21
C VAL A 87 -15.20 -15.14 5.39
N ARG A 88 -15.23 -16.46 5.45
CA ARG A 88 -14.52 -17.16 6.52
C ARG A 88 -13.02 -17.13 6.25
N MET A 89 -12.26 -16.79 7.27
CA MET A 89 -10.82 -16.68 7.13
C MET A 89 -10.18 -18.01 6.78
N ASP A 90 -10.71 -19.11 7.32
CA ASP A 90 -10.10 -20.40 7.09
C ASP A 90 -10.42 -20.99 5.71
N ARG A 91 -11.22 -20.30 4.91
CA ARG A 91 -11.51 -20.73 3.54
C ARG A 91 -10.80 -19.89 2.50
N ILE A 92 -10.00 -18.94 2.94
CA ILE A 92 -9.30 -18.07 2.02
C ILE A 92 -7.98 -18.72 1.67
N SER A 93 -7.73 -18.88 0.37
CA SER A 93 -6.46 -19.44 -0.08
C SER A 93 -5.47 -18.35 -0.47
N ALA A 94 -5.96 -17.17 -0.86
CA ALA A 94 -5.06 -16.09 -1.27
C ALA A 94 -5.78 -14.76 -1.23
N VAL A 95 -5.01 -13.70 -1.04
CA VAL A 95 -5.53 -12.35 -1.10
C VAL A 95 -4.69 -11.59 -2.11
N VAL A 96 -5.34 -10.99 -3.09
CA VAL A 96 -4.67 -10.28 -4.16
C VAL A 96 -5.05 -8.81 -4.04
N PHE A 97 -4.06 -7.94 -4.05
CA PHE A 97 -4.33 -6.53 -3.90
C PHE A 97 -3.34 -5.73 -4.73
N LYS A 98 -3.73 -4.50 -5.03
CA LYS A 98 -2.92 -3.67 -5.90
C LYS A 98 -1.86 -2.96 -5.08
N VAL A 99 -0.63 -3.07 -5.51
CA VAL A 99 0.48 -2.41 -4.84
C VAL A 99 0.94 -1.20 -5.65
N ARG A 100 0.82 -1.27 -6.96
CA ARG A 100 1.28 -0.21 -7.84
C ARG A 100 0.16 0.21 -8.76
N SER A 101 0.21 1.45 -9.19
CA SER A 101 -0.81 1.96 -10.10
C SER A 101 -0.52 1.63 -11.53
N LYS A 102 0.67 1.25 -11.85
CA LYS A 102 0.96 0.90 -13.21
C LYS A 102 2.04 -0.08 -13.29
#